data_734af78f11eb8487f517dd292d82f927
#
_entry.id   734af78f11eb8487f517dd292d82f927
#
_cell.length_a   1.000
_cell.length_b   1.000
_cell.length_c   1.000
_cell.angle_alpha   90.00
_cell.angle_beta   90.00
_cell.angle_gamma   90.00
#
_symmetry.space_group_name_H-M   'P 1'
#
loop_
_entity.id
_entity.type
_entity.pdbx_description
1 polymer ?
#
loop_
_entity_poly.entity_id
_entity_poly.type
_entity_poly.pdbx_seq_one_letter_code
_entity_poly.pdbx_strand_id
1 'polypeptide(L)'
;DLLVAEAITTSGQLSIRWIERDVNQYLNDLHKTSDYDYVIASDTDSIYVCFDKLVSQLFDEGTETKKIVKFLDDVARKKIEPFIEKSYQSLHEYVNSSEQKMEMSREVIADKGIWTAKKRYILNVWDNEGVQYKEAQLKIMGIEAVKSSTPAPCREKIKQGLNIIMNGTEKELNTFIQDFREEFMSLPPEEIAYPRSVNGLKKFSDPNGMFKKGAPIHCKGAILYNHLVKERKLGNKYPYIQEGDKIKFINMKQPNLYQCSSISFMTALPKELNLHKSVDYDVQFEKSFVEPLNFILTKINWLVDRSYGTQGSLEDFF
;
A
#
# COMPACT_ATOMS: atom_id res chain seq x y z
N ASP A 1 32.20 -0.52 6.08
CA ASP A 1 32.53 -0.78 7.48
C ASP A 1 31.25 -0.81 8.31
N LEU A 2 31.05 -1.87 9.11
CA LEU A 2 29.86 -2.08 9.93
C LEU A 2 29.73 -1.00 11.03
N LEU A 3 30.85 -0.63 11.65
CA LEU A 3 30.88 0.40 12.71
C LEU A 3 30.46 1.77 12.20
N VAL A 4 30.88 2.13 10.97
CA VAL A 4 30.45 3.38 10.35
C VAL A 4 28.95 3.36 10.05
N ALA A 5 28.41 2.27 9.54
CA ALA A 5 26.99 2.13 9.29
C ALA A 5 26.16 2.20 10.59
N GLU A 6 26.65 1.57 11.66
CA GLU A 6 26.03 1.65 12.98
C GLU A 6 26.06 3.07 13.55
N ALA A 7 27.19 3.77 13.45
CA ALA A 7 27.32 5.15 13.89
C ALA A 7 26.33 6.07 13.16
N ILE A 8 26.21 5.97 11.84
CA ILE A 8 25.26 6.75 11.03
C ILE A 8 23.83 6.51 11.49
N THR A 9 23.43 5.24 11.63
CA THR A 9 22.06 4.90 12.01
C THR A 9 21.73 5.31 13.44
N THR A 10 22.65 5.16 14.37
CA THR A 10 22.48 5.55 15.78
C THR A 10 22.41 7.07 15.92
N SER A 11 23.24 7.81 15.19
CA SER A 11 23.20 9.28 15.16
C SER A 11 21.87 9.78 14.58
N GLY A 12 21.37 9.17 13.51
CA GLY A 12 20.06 9.48 12.95
C GLY A 12 18.91 9.21 13.94
N GLN A 13 18.96 8.10 14.67
CA GLN A 13 17.98 7.80 15.72
C GLN A 13 18.01 8.80 16.87
N LEU A 14 19.21 9.22 17.30
CA LEU A 14 19.33 10.27 18.32
C LEU A 14 18.73 11.58 17.84
N SER A 15 19.09 11.99 16.62
CA SER A 15 18.64 13.24 16.01
C SER A 15 17.12 13.33 15.91
N ILE A 16 16.47 12.30 15.33
CA ILE A 16 15.02 12.34 15.14
C ILE A 16 14.25 12.30 16.48
N ARG A 17 14.71 11.53 17.48
CA ARG A 17 14.10 11.48 18.82
C ARG A 17 14.28 12.79 19.59
N TRP A 18 15.42 13.47 19.37
CA TRP A 18 15.67 14.77 19.96
C TRP A 18 14.66 15.80 19.47
N ILE A 19 14.46 15.87 18.14
CA ILE A 19 13.49 16.79 17.55
C ILE A 19 12.05 16.43 17.94
N GLU A 20 11.69 15.15 17.92
CA GLU A 20 10.36 14.67 18.36
C GLU A 20 10.05 15.13 19.79
N ARG A 21 10.95 14.92 20.73
CA ARG A 21 10.82 15.37 22.12
C ARG A 21 10.65 16.89 22.22
N ASP A 22 11.52 17.63 21.56
CA ASP A 22 11.56 19.09 21.69
C ASP A 22 10.34 19.73 21.04
N VAL A 23 9.90 19.24 19.87
CA VAL A 23 8.68 19.73 19.19
C VAL A 23 7.43 19.40 20.00
N ASN A 24 7.33 18.20 20.57
CA ASN A 24 6.24 17.86 21.47
C ASN A 24 6.20 18.78 22.70
N GLN A 25 7.33 19.02 23.35
CA GLN A 25 7.42 19.94 24.48
C GLN A 25 7.02 21.37 24.11
N TYR A 26 7.55 21.88 23.00
CA TYR A 26 7.22 23.22 22.50
C TYR A 26 5.72 23.39 22.25
N LEU A 27 5.07 22.41 21.62
CA LEU A 27 3.63 22.46 21.33
C LEU A 27 2.79 22.27 22.60
N ASN A 28 3.24 21.45 23.56
CA ASN A 28 2.57 21.33 24.86
C ASN A 28 2.60 22.66 25.64
N ASP A 29 3.74 23.34 25.65
CA ASP A 29 3.88 24.64 26.29
C ASP A 29 3.00 25.71 25.61
N LEU A 30 2.99 25.72 24.27
CA LEU A 30 2.18 26.64 23.46
C LEU A 30 0.69 26.47 23.71
N HIS A 31 0.20 25.22 23.73
CA HIS A 31 -1.22 24.90 23.90
C HIS A 31 -1.64 24.70 25.34
N LYS A 32 -0.72 24.84 26.31
CA LYS A 32 -0.96 24.58 27.74
C LYS A 32 -1.53 23.19 27.99
N THR A 33 -0.97 22.20 27.30
CA THR A 33 -1.27 20.77 27.47
C THR A 33 -0.13 20.08 28.20
N SER A 34 -0.39 18.93 28.81
CA SER A 34 0.63 18.09 29.44
C SER A 34 0.65 16.75 28.76
N ASP A 35 1.83 16.30 28.36
CA ASP A 35 2.08 14.97 27.78
C ASP A 35 1.20 14.62 26.57
N TYR A 36 0.75 15.63 25.82
CA TYR A 36 0.03 15.39 24.56
C TYR A 36 1.02 15.14 23.45
N ASP A 37 0.80 14.06 22.71
CA ASP A 37 1.67 13.66 21.61
C ASP A 37 1.22 14.34 20.31
N TYR A 38 1.87 15.47 19.96
CA TYR A 38 1.65 16.18 18.69
C TYR A 38 2.41 15.56 17.54
N VAL A 39 3.56 14.91 17.80
CA VAL A 39 4.35 14.20 16.80
C VAL A 39 3.84 12.78 16.68
N ILE A 40 2.84 12.57 15.86
CA ILE A 40 2.09 11.31 15.71
C ILE A 40 2.84 10.20 15.00
N ALA A 41 3.90 10.53 14.24
CA ALA A 41 4.78 9.57 13.58
C ALA A 41 6.13 10.22 13.27
N SER A 42 7.16 9.38 13.13
CA SER A 42 8.49 9.75 12.63
C SER A 42 9.03 8.68 11.69
N ASP A 43 9.81 9.07 10.70
CA ASP A 43 10.48 8.13 9.79
C ASP A 43 11.86 8.66 9.40
N THR A 44 12.91 8.00 9.88
CA THR A 44 14.33 8.24 9.58
C THR A 44 14.78 9.69 9.86
N ASP A 45 14.34 10.65 9.06
CA ASP A 45 14.72 12.07 9.05
C ASP A 45 13.51 13.02 8.97
N SER A 46 12.32 12.52 9.13
CA SER A 46 11.07 13.29 9.09
C SER A 46 10.17 13.03 10.30
N ILE A 47 9.39 14.04 10.68
CA ILE A 47 8.34 13.95 11.69
C ILE A 47 6.99 14.35 11.09
N TYR A 48 5.91 13.79 11.61
CA TYR A 48 4.53 14.13 11.26
C TYR A 48 3.85 14.75 12.46
N VAL A 49 3.50 16.04 12.34
CA VAL A 49 2.94 16.84 13.43
C VAL A 49 1.46 17.05 13.19
N CYS A 50 0.63 16.72 14.20
CA CYS A 50 -0.81 16.96 14.18
C CYS A 50 -1.12 18.35 14.74
N PHE A 51 -1.76 19.20 13.92
CA PHE A 51 -2.17 20.56 14.30
C PHE A 51 -3.68 20.70 14.53
N ASP A 52 -4.41 19.60 14.74
CA ASP A 52 -5.88 19.63 14.93
C ASP A 52 -6.30 20.59 16.05
N LYS A 53 -5.59 20.59 17.19
CA LYS A 53 -5.90 21.50 18.29
C LYS A 53 -5.71 22.97 17.92
N LEU A 54 -4.65 23.28 17.19
CA LEU A 54 -4.39 24.66 16.73
C LEU A 54 -5.47 25.11 15.74
N VAL A 55 -5.79 24.24 14.79
CA VAL A 55 -6.80 24.53 13.75
C VAL A 55 -8.18 24.71 14.38
N SER A 56 -8.61 23.82 15.26
CA SER A 56 -9.93 23.89 15.91
C SER A 56 -10.09 25.08 16.84
N GLN A 57 -9.00 25.64 17.38
CA GLN A 57 -9.01 26.84 18.20
C GLN A 57 -9.12 28.13 17.39
N LEU A 58 -8.66 28.15 16.15
CA LEU A 58 -8.51 29.36 15.34
C LEU A 58 -9.46 29.44 14.14
N PHE A 59 -10.06 28.35 13.75
CA PHE A 59 -10.93 28.27 12.59
C PHE A 59 -12.27 27.61 12.93
N ASP A 60 -13.34 28.20 12.42
CA ASP A 60 -14.69 27.62 12.52
C ASP A 60 -14.84 26.42 11.59
N GLU A 61 -15.78 25.52 11.93
CA GLU A 61 -16.21 24.42 11.04
C GLU A 61 -16.68 24.98 9.70
N GLY A 62 -16.19 24.39 8.60
CA GLY A 62 -16.50 24.84 7.24
C GLY A 62 -15.55 25.89 6.68
N THR A 63 -14.52 26.31 7.43
CA THR A 63 -13.47 27.18 6.87
C THR A 63 -12.79 26.50 5.69
N GLU A 64 -12.60 27.24 4.60
CA GLU A 64 -11.96 26.74 3.39
C GLU A 64 -10.57 26.17 3.68
N THR A 65 -10.33 24.91 3.32
CA THR A 65 -9.08 24.18 3.59
C THR A 65 -7.84 24.94 3.11
N LYS A 66 -7.92 25.64 1.97
CA LYS A 66 -6.80 26.44 1.44
C LYS A 66 -6.33 27.55 2.38
N LYS A 67 -7.26 28.16 3.11
CA LYS A 67 -6.93 29.20 4.12
C LYS A 67 -6.18 28.58 5.29
N ILE A 68 -6.61 27.40 5.74
CA ILE A 68 -5.95 26.64 6.82
C ILE A 68 -4.57 26.22 6.37
N VAL A 69 -4.43 25.67 5.17
CA VAL A 69 -3.14 25.24 4.59
C VAL A 69 -2.15 26.41 4.51
N LYS A 70 -2.58 27.57 4.02
CA LYS A 70 -1.74 28.77 3.97
C LYS A 70 -1.31 29.22 5.36
N PHE A 71 -2.21 29.19 6.32
CA PHE A 71 -1.88 29.51 7.71
C PHE A 71 -0.87 28.52 8.30
N LEU A 72 -1.07 27.23 8.09
CA LEU A 72 -0.13 26.19 8.55
C LEU A 72 1.24 26.29 7.89
N ASP A 73 1.32 26.66 6.61
CA ASP A 73 2.58 26.96 5.93
C ASP A 73 3.31 28.13 6.61
N ASP A 74 2.60 29.21 6.92
CA ASP A 74 3.15 30.35 7.68
C ASP A 74 3.63 29.94 9.09
N VAL A 75 2.87 29.11 9.80
CA VAL A 75 3.23 28.60 11.12
C VAL A 75 4.50 27.74 11.03
N ALA A 76 4.55 26.82 10.06
CA ALA A 76 5.71 25.98 9.84
C ALA A 76 6.97 26.84 9.63
N ARG A 77 6.97 27.73 8.65
CA ARG A 77 8.14 28.57 8.29
C ARG A 77 8.54 29.56 9.37
N LYS A 78 7.59 30.20 10.07
CA LYS A 78 7.87 31.30 11.01
C LYS A 78 8.06 30.86 12.44
N LYS A 79 7.61 29.65 12.80
CA LYS A 79 7.62 29.16 14.18
C LYS A 79 8.30 27.81 14.33
N ILE A 80 7.88 26.80 13.56
CA ILE A 80 8.34 25.41 13.75
C ILE A 80 9.75 25.23 13.21
N GLU A 81 10.04 25.64 11.97
CA GLU A 81 11.38 25.52 11.39
C GLU A 81 12.45 26.27 12.19
N PRO A 82 12.26 27.56 12.60
CA PRO A 82 13.23 28.24 13.45
C PRO A 82 13.39 27.60 14.83
N PHE A 83 12.36 26.99 15.37
CA PHE A 83 12.45 26.23 16.62
C PHE A 83 13.28 24.96 16.44
N ILE A 84 13.04 24.19 15.36
CA ILE A 84 13.80 22.99 15.03
C ILE A 84 15.28 23.32 14.81
N GLU A 85 15.60 24.44 14.14
CA GLU A 85 16.97 24.90 13.96
C GLU A 85 17.68 25.13 15.31
N LYS A 86 17.00 25.80 16.27
CA LYS A 86 17.53 25.96 17.63
C LYS A 86 17.71 24.64 18.37
N SER A 87 16.77 23.71 18.18
CA SER A 87 16.88 22.37 18.77
C SER A 87 18.06 21.59 18.21
N TYR A 88 18.33 21.67 16.90
CA TYR A 88 19.53 21.10 16.29
C TYR A 88 20.82 21.77 16.78
N GLN A 89 20.79 23.07 17.04
CA GLN A 89 21.93 23.77 17.66
C GLN A 89 22.20 23.23 19.06
N SER A 90 21.16 23.01 19.89
CA SER A 90 21.29 22.39 21.20
C SER A 90 21.82 20.95 21.12
N LEU A 91 21.37 20.17 20.14
CA LEU A 91 21.91 18.83 19.89
C LEU A 91 23.39 18.86 19.50
N HIS A 92 23.78 19.80 18.61
CA HIS A 92 25.15 20.01 18.22
C HIS A 92 26.08 20.28 19.44
N GLU A 93 25.65 21.17 20.35
CA GLU A 93 26.34 21.46 21.59
C GLU A 93 26.43 20.26 22.52
N TYR A 94 25.30 19.51 22.67
CA TYR A 94 25.22 18.32 23.51
C TYR A 94 26.19 17.21 23.07
N VAL A 95 26.28 16.94 21.75
CA VAL A 95 27.18 15.91 21.20
C VAL A 95 28.56 16.40 20.90
N ASN A 96 28.85 17.71 21.12
CA ASN A 96 30.14 18.37 20.85
C ASN A 96 30.63 18.07 19.41
N SER A 97 29.75 18.20 18.42
CA SER A 97 30.13 18.02 17.02
C SER A 97 30.94 19.21 16.49
N SER A 98 31.63 19.03 15.39
CA SER A 98 32.48 20.08 14.81
C SER A 98 31.68 21.22 14.17
N GLU A 99 30.49 20.92 13.65
CA GLU A 99 29.65 21.88 12.94
C GLU A 99 28.19 21.41 12.97
N GLN A 100 27.23 22.33 13.08
CA GLN A 100 25.80 22.06 12.90
C GLN A 100 25.46 22.13 11.41
N LYS A 101 24.96 21.01 10.83
CA LYS A 101 24.56 20.88 9.41
C LYS A 101 23.18 20.29 9.22
N MET A 102 22.48 20.01 10.32
CA MET A 102 21.15 19.42 10.23
C MET A 102 20.11 20.48 9.92
N GLU A 103 19.30 20.23 8.90
CA GLU A 103 18.17 21.07 8.51
C GLU A 103 16.92 20.21 8.40
N MET A 104 15.78 20.77 8.78
CA MET A 104 14.47 20.14 8.58
C MET A 104 13.48 21.20 8.15
N SER A 105 12.97 21.10 6.93
CA SER A 105 11.99 22.01 6.35
C SER A 105 10.63 21.31 6.22
N ARG A 106 9.57 22.10 6.14
CA ARG A 106 8.23 21.59 5.88
C ARG A 106 8.14 21.03 4.45
N GLU A 107 7.84 19.75 4.35
CA GLU A 107 7.65 19.04 3.07
C GLU A 107 6.18 19.07 2.64
N VAL A 108 5.28 18.60 3.50
CA VAL A 108 3.88 18.33 3.14
C VAL A 108 2.93 18.97 4.14
N ILE A 109 1.79 19.49 3.66
CA ILE A 109 0.60 19.78 4.48
C ILE A 109 -0.55 18.93 3.95
N ALA A 110 -1.13 18.12 4.83
CA ALA A 110 -2.26 17.26 4.54
C ALA A 110 -3.40 17.52 5.54
N ASP A 111 -4.64 17.39 5.10
CA ASP A 111 -5.80 17.50 5.99
C ASP A 111 -6.17 16.17 6.66
N LYS A 112 -5.76 15.06 6.05
CA LYS A 112 -6.01 13.70 6.57
C LYS A 112 -4.81 12.79 6.35
N GLY A 113 -4.60 11.86 7.27
CA GLY A 113 -3.58 10.83 7.14
C GLY A 113 -4.01 9.51 7.79
N ILE A 114 -3.65 8.39 7.17
CA ILE A 114 -3.88 7.05 7.70
C ILE A 114 -2.54 6.30 7.71
N TRP A 115 -2.06 5.94 8.90
CA TRP A 115 -0.88 5.09 9.07
C TRP A 115 -1.31 3.67 9.36
N THR A 116 -0.99 2.74 8.46
CA THR A 116 -1.35 1.33 8.60
C THR A 116 -0.27 0.52 9.30
N ALA A 117 0.98 0.91 9.13
CA ALA A 117 2.16 0.34 9.78
C ALA A 117 3.37 1.27 9.58
N LYS A 118 4.50 0.94 10.19
CA LYS A 118 5.78 1.63 9.95
C LYS A 118 6.09 1.69 8.44
N LYS A 119 6.36 2.89 7.93
CA LYS A 119 6.63 3.17 6.51
C LYS A 119 5.45 2.87 5.55
N ARG A 120 4.22 2.78 6.08
CA ARG A 120 3.01 2.49 5.30
C ARG A 120 1.91 3.47 5.67
N TYR A 121 1.72 4.48 4.84
CA TYR A 121 0.75 5.54 5.10
C TYR A 121 0.14 6.11 3.82
N ILE A 122 -0.97 6.80 4.00
CA ILE A 122 -1.68 7.55 2.97
C ILE A 122 -1.95 8.93 3.53
N LEU A 123 -1.61 9.98 2.77
CA LEU A 123 -1.90 11.37 3.10
C LEU A 123 -2.75 12.00 2.00
N ASN A 124 -3.70 12.83 2.40
CA ASN A 124 -4.47 13.69 1.50
C ASN A 124 -3.81 15.07 1.47
N VAL A 125 -2.91 15.27 0.52
CA VAL A 125 -1.95 16.38 0.47
C VAL A 125 -2.55 17.59 -0.23
N TRP A 126 -2.49 18.75 0.40
CA TRP A 126 -2.88 20.05 -0.14
C TRP A 126 -1.71 20.95 -0.53
N ASP A 127 -0.56 20.74 0.08
CA ASP A 127 0.67 21.47 -0.25
C ASP A 127 1.87 20.51 -0.19
N ASN A 128 2.72 20.58 -1.19
CA ASN A 128 3.98 19.84 -1.24
C ASN A 128 5.11 20.81 -1.55
N GLU A 129 6.02 21.01 -0.61
CA GLU A 129 7.19 21.91 -0.73
C GLU A 129 6.86 23.34 -1.17
N GLY A 130 5.70 23.88 -0.75
CA GLY A 130 5.23 25.23 -1.11
C GLY A 130 4.37 25.28 -2.38
N VAL A 131 4.17 24.16 -3.06
CA VAL A 131 3.25 24.06 -4.19
C VAL A 131 1.86 23.67 -3.68
N GLN A 132 0.96 24.64 -3.63
CA GLN A 132 -0.43 24.40 -3.23
C GLN A 132 -1.25 23.79 -4.37
N TYR A 133 -1.96 22.71 -4.08
CA TYR A 133 -2.83 22.04 -5.04
C TYR A 133 -4.23 22.67 -5.08
N LYS A 134 -4.87 22.62 -6.24
CA LYS A 134 -6.28 23.04 -6.39
C LYS A 134 -7.23 22.10 -5.67
N GLU A 135 -6.91 20.82 -5.72
CA GLU A 135 -7.60 19.70 -5.06
C GLU A 135 -6.55 18.83 -4.40
N ALA A 136 -6.91 18.18 -3.30
CA ALA A 136 -5.99 17.31 -2.58
C ALA A 136 -5.45 16.19 -3.47
N GLN A 137 -4.18 15.85 -3.28
CA GLN A 137 -3.48 14.77 -3.98
C GLN A 137 -3.13 13.67 -2.99
N LEU A 138 -3.34 12.41 -3.37
CA LEU A 138 -2.95 11.29 -2.52
C LEU A 138 -1.45 11.03 -2.58
N LYS A 139 -0.76 11.12 -1.45
CA LYS A 139 0.61 10.61 -1.25
C LYS A 139 0.51 9.24 -0.59
N ILE A 140 0.88 8.18 -1.34
CA ILE A 140 0.75 6.79 -0.87
C ILE A 140 2.15 6.20 -0.73
N MET A 141 2.51 5.76 0.48
CA MET A 141 3.82 5.20 0.78
C MET A 141 3.71 3.78 1.33
N GLY A 142 4.57 2.89 0.81
CA GLY A 142 4.74 1.52 1.33
C GLY A 142 3.54 0.58 1.19
N ILE A 143 2.42 1.02 0.63
CA ILE A 143 1.20 0.22 0.48
C ILE A 143 1.35 -0.72 -0.72
N GLU A 144 1.16 -2.01 -0.48
CA GLU A 144 1.37 -3.05 -1.50
C GLU A 144 0.43 -2.93 -2.68
N ALA A 145 -0.77 -2.43 -2.43
CA ALA A 145 -1.82 -2.26 -3.42
C ALA A 145 -1.42 -1.44 -4.66
N VAL A 146 -0.45 -0.54 -4.52
CA VAL A 146 0.04 0.29 -5.62
C VAL A 146 1.33 -0.22 -6.27
N LYS A 147 1.82 -1.39 -5.86
CA LYS A 147 3.02 -2.01 -6.43
C LYS A 147 2.74 -2.65 -7.79
N SER A 148 3.79 -2.76 -8.60
CA SER A 148 3.73 -3.41 -9.93
C SER A 148 3.36 -4.91 -9.87
N SER A 149 3.45 -5.54 -8.69
CA SER A 149 3.03 -6.93 -8.47
C SER A 149 1.52 -7.11 -8.35
N THR A 150 0.75 -6.04 -8.21
CA THR A 150 -0.72 -6.04 -8.24
C THR A 150 -1.21 -5.93 -9.68
N PRO A 151 -2.24 -6.66 -10.11
CA PRO A 151 -2.83 -6.51 -11.44
C PRO A 151 -3.21 -5.05 -11.73
N ALA A 152 -2.96 -4.59 -12.97
CA ALA A 152 -3.14 -3.18 -13.31
C ALA A 152 -4.57 -2.64 -13.05
N PRO A 153 -5.66 -3.34 -13.45
CA PRO A 153 -7.02 -2.91 -13.14
C PRO A 153 -7.26 -2.76 -11.63
N CYS A 154 -6.83 -3.74 -10.82
CA CYS A 154 -6.95 -3.69 -9.36
C CYS A 154 -6.18 -2.51 -8.78
N ARG A 155 -4.95 -2.26 -9.25
CA ARG A 155 -4.11 -1.17 -8.75
C ARG A 155 -4.75 0.21 -8.99
N GLU A 156 -5.32 0.43 -10.16
CA GLU A 156 -6.02 1.69 -10.48
C GLU A 156 -7.30 1.86 -9.66
N LYS A 157 -8.08 0.79 -9.51
CA LYS A 157 -9.31 0.81 -8.69
C LYS A 157 -8.99 0.95 -7.19
N ILE A 158 -7.89 0.38 -6.71
CA ILE A 158 -7.45 0.59 -5.32
C ILE A 158 -7.12 2.07 -5.09
N LYS A 159 -6.42 2.75 -6.00
CA LYS A 159 -6.16 4.19 -5.87
C LYS A 159 -7.46 5.01 -5.82
N GLN A 160 -8.45 4.66 -6.67
CA GLN A 160 -9.77 5.30 -6.63
C GLN A 160 -10.47 5.03 -5.29
N GLY A 161 -10.45 3.79 -4.80
CA GLY A 161 -10.97 3.43 -3.48
C GLY A 161 -10.29 4.19 -2.35
N LEU A 162 -8.96 4.37 -2.40
CA LEU A 162 -8.24 5.19 -1.42
C LEU A 162 -8.69 6.67 -1.44
N ASN A 163 -9.00 7.20 -2.62
CA ASN A 163 -9.56 8.55 -2.71
C ASN A 163 -10.95 8.65 -2.06
N ILE A 164 -11.79 7.63 -2.24
CA ILE A 164 -13.10 7.57 -1.57
C ILE A 164 -12.93 7.44 -0.05
N ILE A 165 -11.97 6.63 0.43
CA ILE A 165 -11.65 6.51 1.85
C ILE A 165 -11.26 7.87 2.45
N MET A 166 -10.51 8.68 1.72
CA MET A 166 -10.05 9.98 2.21
C MET A 166 -11.10 11.08 2.12
N ASN A 167 -11.99 11.04 1.12
CA ASN A 167 -12.87 12.18 0.81
C ASN A 167 -14.37 11.85 0.78
N GLY A 168 -14.72 10.57 0.84
CA GLY A 168 -16.11 10.09 0.76
C GLY A 168 -16.56 9.35 2.01
N THR A 169 -17.52 8.46 1.83
CA THR A 169 -18.19 7.69 2.89
C THR A 169 -18.01 6.18 2.70
N GLU A 170 -18.20 5.42 3.78
CA GLU A 170 -18.20 3.94 3.76
C GLU A 170 -19.22 3.37 2.75
N LYS A 171 -20.40 4.00 2.65
CA LYS A 171 -21.44 3.58 1.72
C LYS A 171 -21.01 3.75 0.26
N GLU A 172 -20.40 4.89 -0.07
CA GLU A 172 -19.87 5.14 -1.43
C GLU A 172 -18.77 4.15 -1.78
N LEU A 173 -17.90 3.82 -0.81
CA LEU A 173 -16.87 2.82 -1.03
C LEU A 173 -17.46 1.43 -1.28
N ASN A 174 -18.47 1.00 -0.50
CA ASN A 174 -19.11 -0.29 -0.69
C ASN A 174 -19.82 -0.38 -2.04
N THR A 175 -20.49 0.68 -2.49
CA THR A 175 -21.07 0.74 -3.84
C THR A 175 -19.96 0.61 -4.90
N PHE A 176 -18.88 1.36 -4.77
CA PHE A 176 -17.73 1.28 -5.68
C PHE A 176 -17.09 -0.12 -5.74
N ILE A 177 -17.01 -0.83 -4.62
CA ILE A 177 -16.50 -2.21 -4.57
C ILE A 177 -17.42 -3.15 -5.33
N GLN A 178 -18.74 -3.01 -5.19
CA GLN A 178 -19.74 -3.83 -5.91
C GLN A 178 -19.67 -3.58 -7.43
N ASP A 179 -19.66 -2.32 -7.85
CA ASP A 179 -19.54 -1.94 -9.27
C ASP A 179 -18.24 -2.52 -9.90
N PHE A 180 -17.13 -2.41 -9.19
CA PHE A 180 -15.87 -2.97 -9.69
C PHE A 180 -15.89 -4.49 -9.72
N ARG A 181 -16.58 -5.15 -8.81
CA ARG A 181 -16.72 -6.61 -8.86
C ARG A 181 -17.42 -7.08 -10.14
N GLU A 182 -18.49 -6.41 -10.55
CA GLU A 182 -19.18 -6.73 -11.81
C GLU A 182 -18.26 -6.55 -13.02
N GLU A 183 -17.54 -5.43 -13.08
CA GLU A 183 -16.51 -5.18 -14.10
C GLU A 183 -15.44 -6.27 -14.08
N PHE A 184 -14.90 -6.59 -12.90
CA PHE A 184 -13.81 -7.56 -12.72
C PHE A 184 -14.18 -8.96 -13.22
N MET A 185 -15.42 -9.41 -12.98
CA MET A 185 -15.90 -10.72 -13.45
C MET A 185 -15.95 -10.84 -14.97
N SER A 186 -15.96 -9.73 -15.69
CA SER A 186 -15.93 -9.68 -17.16
C SER A 186 -14.54 -9.61 -17.77
N LEU A 187 -13.51 -9.29 -16.97
CA LEU A 187 -12.15 -9.14 -17.45
C LEU A 187 -11.50 -10.48 -17.82
N PRO A 188 -10.66 -10.52 -18.87
CA PRO A 188 -9.97 -11.74 -19.22
C PRO A 188 -8.90 -12.10 -18.15
N PRO A 189 -8.59 -13.40 -17.97
CA PRO A 189 -7.64 -13.86 -16.95
C PRO A 189 -6.30 -13.14 -16.95
N GLU A 190 -5.78 -12.79 -18.10
CA GLU A 190 -4.50 -12.10 -18.26
C GLU A 190 -4.46 -10.67 -17.70
N GLU A 191 -5.59 -9.99 -17.59
CA GLU A 191 -5.66 -8.65 -17.02
C GLU A 191 -5.70 -8.67 -15.48
N ILE A 192 -6.31 -9.70 -14.91
CA ILE A 192 -6.48 -9.84 -13.46
C ILE A 192 -5.44 -10.74 -12.80
N ALA A 193 -4.57 -11.38 -13.57
CA ALA A 193 -3.50 -12.24 -13.06
C ALA A 193 -2.34 -11.43 -12.46
N TYR A 194 -1.71 -11.98 -11.42
CA TYR A 194 -0.57 -11.37 -10.76
C TYR A 194 0.71 -11.53 -11.59
N PRO A 195 1.42 -10.43 -11.91
CA PRO A 195 2.75 -10.51 -12.51
C PRO A 195 3.78 -10.95 -11.47
N ARG A 196 4.64 -11.90 -11.84
CA ARG A 196 5.74 -12.41 -10.98
C ARG A 196 6.90 -12.90 -11.85
N SER A 197 8.10 -12.92 -11.26
CA SER A 197 9.23 -13.68 -11.81
C SER A 197 9.28 -15.06 -11.18
N VAL A 198 9.56 -16.08 -11.98
CA VAL A 198 9.65 -17.47 -11.52
C VAL A 198 11.08 -17.80 -11.14
N ASN A 199 11.28 -18.21 -9.90
CA ASN A 199 12.58 -18.70 -9.41
C ASN A 199 12.39 -20.01 -8.65
N GLY A 200 13.25 -20.99 -8.91
CA GLY A 200 13.26 -22.26 -8.22
C GLY A 200 12.38 -23.34 -8.87
N LEU A 201 12.08 -23.29 -10.17
CA LEU A 201 11.30 -24.31 -10.86
C LEU A 201 11.89 -25.71 -10.66
N LYS A 202 13.21 -25.88 -10.86
CA LYS A 202 13.92 -27.15 -10.65
C LYS A 202 13.89 -27.59 -9.19
N LYS A 203 13.99 -26.64 -8.25
CA LYS A 203 13.94 -26.89 -6.80
C LYS A 203 12.59 -27.46 -6.36
N PHE A 204 11.51 -26.93 -6.94
CA PHE A 204 10.13 -27.23 -6.54
C PHE A 204 9.45 -28.30 -7.41
N SER A 205 10.04 -28.72 -8.54
CA SER A 205 9.57 -29.85 -9.33
C SER A 205 9.80 -31.17 -8.59
N ASP A 206 8.85 -32.09 -8.69
CA ASP A 206 8.94 -33.43 -8.10
C ASP A 206 8.94 -34.49 -9.20
N PRO A 207 9.97 -35.34 -9.32
CA PRO A 207 10.00 -36.43 -10.29
C PRO A 207 8.89 -37.47 -10.09
N ASN A 208 8.44 -37.67 -8.85
CA ASN A 208 7.42 -38.64 -8.47
C ASN A 208 6.02 -38.04 -8.33
N GLY A 209 5.92 -36.75 -8.53
CA GLY A 209 4.67 -35.96 -8.49
C GLY A 209 4.81 -34.74 -9.39
N MET A 210 3.90 -33.79 -9.28
CA MET A 210 3.98 -32.58 -10.09
C MET A 210 4.91 -31.53 -9.42
N PHE A 211 4.72 -31.29 -8.14
CA PHE A 211 5.49 -30.29 -7.36
C PHE A 211 5.64 -30.70 -5.90
N LYS A 212 6.74 -30.27 -5.29
CA LYS A 212 7.07 -30.52 -3.87
C LYS A 212 6.17 -29.71 -2.93
N LYS A 213 5.98 -30.26 -1.70
CA LYS A 213 5.32 -29.53 -0.62
C LYS A 213 6.07 -28.21 -0.32
N GLY A 214 5.33 -27.12 -0.12
CA GLY A 214 5.91 -25.80 0.17
C GLY A 214 6.33 -25.00 -1.08
N ALA A 215 6.11 -25.52 -2.30
CA ALA A 215 6.33 -24.74 -3.51
C ALA A 215 5.45 -23.48 -3.54
N PRO A 216 6.02 -22.30 -3.89
CA PRO A 216 5.24 -21.06 -4.07
C PRO A 216 4.12 -21.23 -5.10
N ILE A 217 2.99 -20.53 -4.88
CA ILE A 217 1.80 -20.67 -5.71
C ILE A 217 2.09 -20.43 -7.21
N HIS A 218 2.84 -19.40 -7.56
CA HIS A 218 3.22 -19.09 -8.94
C HIS A 218 4.15 -20.13 -9.55
N CYS A 219 5.04 -20.76 -8.76
CA CYS A 219 5.87 -21.87 -9.21
C CYS A 219 5.04 -23.13 -9.48
N LYS A 220 4.06 -23.45 -8.59
CA LYS A 220 3.12 -24.54 -8.85
C LYS A 220 2.37 -24.35 -10.15
N GLY A 221 1.84 -23.14 -10.38
CA GLY A 221 1.15 -22.80 -11.63
C GLY A 221 2.06 -22.89 -12.86
N ALA A 222 3.35 -22.54 -12.75
CA ALA A 222 4.30 -22.63 -13.85
C ALA A 222 4.67 -24.09 -14.17
N ILE A 223 4.86 -24.92 -13.17
CA ILE A 223 5.11 -26.37 -13.33
C ILE A 223 3.89 -27.03 -13.99
N LEU A 224 2.67 -26.72 -13.53
CA LEU A 224 1.43 -27.22 -14.13
C LEU A 224 1.32 -26.79 -15.59
N TYR A 225 1.57 -25.51 -15.90
CA TYR A 225 1.56 -25.00 -17.26
C TYR A 225 2.52 -25.80 -18.17
N ASN A 226 3.78 -25.96 -17.75
CA ASN A 226 4.77 -26.70 -18.50
C ASN A 226 4.37 -28.18 -18.71
N HIS A 227 3.80 -28.81 -17.70
CA HIS A 227 3.26 -30.16 -17.79
C HIS A 227 2.16 -30.25 -18.85
N LEU A 228 1.17 -29.37 -18.82
CA LEU A 228 0.07 -29.37 -19.78
C LEU A 228 0.49 -29.04 -21.21
N VAL A 229 1.43 -28.09 -21.40
CA VAL A 229 1.99 -27.78 -22.72
C VAL A 229 2.69 -29.00 -23.30
N LYS A 230 3.43 -29.77 -22.50
CA LYS A 230 4.10 -31.00 -22.89
C LYS A 230 3.10 -32.12 -23.21
N GLU A 231 2.17 -32.39 -22.28
CA GLU A 231 1.15 -33.44 -22.43
C GLU A 231 0.30 -33.27 -23.69
N ARG A 232 -0.11 -32.02 -23.96
CA ARG A 232 -0.95 -31.69 -25.13
C ARG A 232 -0.16 -31.39 -26.40
N LYS A 233 1.17 -31.58 -26.36
CA LYS A 233 2.08 -31.36 -27.52
C LYS A 233 2.01 -29.94 -28.10
N LEU A 234 1.81 -28.94 -27.22
CA LEU A 234 1.64 -27.53 -27.60
C LEU A 234 2.94 -26.73 -27.61
N GLY A 235 4.12 -27.38 -27.42
CA GLY A 235 5.42 -26.69 -27.29
C GLY A 235 5.85 -25.90 -28.54
N ASN A 236 5.31 -26.21 -29.73
CA ASN A 236 5.54 -25.42 -30.93
C ASN A 236 4.77 -24.08 -30.95
N LYS A 237 3.70 -24.00 -30.20
CA LYS A 237 2.83 -22.81 -30.15
C LYS A 237 3.06 -21.95 -28.88
N TYR A 238 3.36 -22.61 -27.79
CA TYR A 238 3.53 -21.97 -26.49
C TYR A 238 4.88 -22.35 -25.88
N PRO A 239 5.76 -21.37 -25.59
CA PRO A 239 7.05 -21.64 -24.97
C PRO A 239 6.88 -22.19 -23.54
N TYR A 240 7.80 -23.05 -23.12
CA TYR A 240 7.88 -23.47 -21.74
C TYR A 240 8.38 -22.33 -20.86
N ILE A 241 7.78 -22.18 -19.70
CA ILE A 241 8.24 -21.25 -18.68
C ILE A 241 9.58 -21.75 -18.12
N GLN A 242 10.58 -20.87 -18.09
CA GLN A 242 11.93 -21.14 -17.63
C GLN A 242 12.26 -20.37 -16.34
N GLU A 243 13.39 -20.72 -15.74
CA GLU A 243 13.93 -20.03 -14.57
C GLU A 243 14.22 -18.56 -14.89
N GLY A 244 13.74 -17.64 -14.07
CA GLY A 244 13.90 -16.19 -14.26
C GLY A 244 12.82 -15.51 -15.11
N ASP A 245 11.98 -16.28 -15.80
CA ASP A 245 10.93 -15.71 -16.65
C ASP A 245 9.95 -14.84 -15.88
N LYS A 246 9.50 -13.78 -16.52
CA LYS A 246 8.36 -12.97 -16.04
C LYS A 246 7.07 -13.62 -16.52
N ILE A 247 6.24 -13.97 -15.59
CA ILE A 247 4.96 -14.63 -15.82
C ILE A 247 3.81 -13.88 -15.18
N LYS A 248 2.62 -14.31 -15.51
CA LYS A 248 1.39 -14.00 -14.78
C LYS A 248 0.86 -15.29 -14.17
N PHE A 249 0.28 -15.23 -12.96
CA PHE A 249 -0.43 -16.36 -12.37
C PHE A 249 -1.81 -15.94 -11.84
N ILE A 250 -2.73 -16.89 -11.87
CA ILE A 250 -4.11 -16.68 -11.44
C ILE A 250 -4.60 -17.85 -10.59
N ASN A 251 -5.49 -17.58 -9.66
CA ASN A 251 -6.09 -18.61 -8.82
C ASN A 251 -7.07 -19.47 -9.61
N MET A 252 -7.12 -20.75 -9.27
CA MET A 252 -8.03 -21.74 -9.83
C MET A 252 -9.00 -22.28 -8.78
N LYS A 253 -10.23 -22.55 -9.16
CA LYS A 253 -11.26 -23.18 -8.34
C LYS A 253 -10.78 -24.51 -7.77
N GLN A 254 -11.17 -24.78 -6.53
CA GLN A 254 -10.87 -26.02 -5.82
C GLN A 254 -12.16 -26.69 -5.36
N PRO A 255 -12.23 -28.03 -5.37
CA PRO A 255 -11.20 -28.97 -5.88
C PRO A 255 -11.15 -28.98 -7.41
N ASN A 256 -9.98 -29.31 -7.99
CA ASN A 256 -9.84 -29.51 -9.43
C ASN A 256 -8.97 -30.75 -9.74
N LEU A 257 -9.00 -31.21 -11.00
CA LEU A 257 -8.31 -32.44 -11.45
C LEU A 257 -6.79 -32.40 -11.21
N TYR A 258 -6.18 -31.22 -11.18
CA TYR A 258 -4.74 -31.06 -11.05
C TYR A 258 -4.28 -30.86 -9.61
N GLN A 259 -5.19 -30.81 -8.63
CA GLN A 259 -4.93 -30.51 -7.22
C GLN A 259 -4.01 -29.28 -7.06
N CYS A 260 -4.12 -28.32 -7.97
CA CYS A 260 -3.32 -27.11 -8.00
C CYS A 260 -4.22 -25.87 -7.92
N SER A 261 -3.94 -24.99 -6.98
CA SER A 261 -4.74 -23.78 -6.73
C SER A 261 -4.43 -22.61 -7.67
N SER A 262 -3.55 -22.79 -8.65
CA SER A 262 -3.16 -21.74 -9.58
C SER A 262 -2.69 -22.28 -10.91
N ILE A 263 -2.76 -21.43 -11.95
CA ILE A 263 -2.10 -21.63 -13.23
C ILE A 263 -1.28 -20.39 -13.59
N SER A 264 -0.08 -20.61 -14.13
CA SER A 264 0.76 -19.52 -14.64
C SER A 264 0.85 -19.56 -16.17
N PHE A 265 1.13 -18.43 -16.76
CA PHE A 265 1.29 -18.28 -18.21
C PHE A 265 2.17 -17.06 -18.52
N MET A 266 2.72 -16.96 -19.73
CA MET A 266 3.61 -15.87 -20.13
C MET A 266 2.82 -14.57 -20.39
N THR A 267 1.94 -14.58 -21.37
CA THR A 267 1.17 -13.41 -21.80
C THR A 267 -0.32 -13.58 -21.58
N ALA A 268 -0.92 -14.63 -22.09
CA ALA A 268 -2.32 -14.97 -21.94
C ALA A 268 -2.48 -16.45 -21.61
N LEU A 269 -3.59 -16.80 -20.96
CA LEU A 269 -3.93 -18.20 -20.66
C LEU A 269 -4.30 -18.92 -21.98
N PRO A 270 -3.54 -19.95 -22.40
CA PRO A 270 -3.83 -20.63 -23.66
C PRO A 270 -5.22 -21.26 -23.68
N LYS A 271 -5.99 -20.97 -24.72
CA LYS A 271 -7.37 -21.53 -24.87
C LYS A 271 -7.36 -23.05 -24.93
N GLU A 272 -6.34 -23.64 -25.55
CA GLU A 272 -6.16 -25.08 -25.71
C GLU A 272 -5.98 -25.82 -24.37
N LEU A 273 -5.61 -25.11 -23.32
CA LEU A 273 -5.55 -25.70 -21.97
C LEU A 273 -6.93 -25.89 -21.35
N ASN A 274 -7.99 -25.29 -21.90
CA ASN A 274 -9.38 -25.39 -21.42
C ASN A 274 -9.55 -25.07 -19.91
N LEU A 275 -8.75 -24.13 -19.39
CA LEU A 275 -8.73 -23.79 -17.98
C LEU A 275 -9.46 -22.49 -17.64
N HIS A 276 -10.00 -21.76 -18.63
CA HIS A 276 -10.69 -20.48 -18.40
C HIS A 276 -11.88 -20.62 -17.43
N LYS A 277 -12.65 -21.72 -17.55
CA LYS A 277 -13.77 -22.01 -16.64
C LYS A 277 -13.32 -22.40 -15.23
N SER A 278 -12.06 -22.81 -15.09
CA SER A 278 -11.47 -23.18 -13.80
C SER A 278 -10.85 -22.00 -13.06
N VAL A 279 -10.81 -20.81 -13.66
CA VAL A 279 -10.36 -19.61 -13.00
C VAL A 279 -11.32 -19.26 -11.85
N ASP A 280 -10.75 -19.00 -10.68
CA ASP A 280 -11.49 -18.58 -9.49
C ASP A 280 -11.48 -17.05 -9.40
N TYR A 281 -12.47 -16.42 -10.02
CA TYR A 281 -12.60 -14.98 -10.05
C TYR A 281 -12.93 -14.39 -8.66
N ASP A 282 -13.67 -15.11 -7.84
CA ASP A 282 -14.04 -14.65 -6.49
C ASP A 282 -12.81 -14.60 -5.58
N VAL A 283 -12.02 -15.68 -5.54
CA VAL A 283 -10.76 -15.71 -4.79
C VAL A 283 -9.77 -14.71 -5.37
N GLN A 284 -9.74 -14.54 -6.69
CA GLN A 284 -8.85 -13.57 -7.34
C GLN A 284 -9.23 -12.14 -6.96
N PHE A 285 -10.52 -11.78 -6.99
CA PHE A 285 -11.03 -10.47 -6.58
C PHE A 285 -10.74 -10.19 -5.12
N GLU A 286 -11.08 -11.12 -4.23
CA GLU A 286 -10.83 -10.99 -2.80
C GLU A 286 -9.35 -10.69 -2.53
N LYS A 287 -8.43 -11.49 -3.07
CA LYS A 287 -7.00 -11.35 -2.80
C LYS A 287 -6.33 -10.17 -3.49
N SER A 288 -6.79 -9.78 -4.69
CA SER A 288 -6.13 -8.73 -5.46
C SER A 288 -6.67 -7.33 -5.20
N PHE A 289 -7.88 -7.22 -4.67
CA PHE A 289 -8.57 -5.95 -4.47
C PHE A 289 -9.12 -5.76 -3.05
N VAL A 290 -9.94 -6.71 -2.55
CA VAL A 290 -10.66 -6.51 -1.28
C VAL A 290 -9.72 -6.61 -0.08
N GLU A 291 -8.89 -7.67 0.03
CA GLU A 291 -7.96 -7.82 1.15
C GLU A 291 -7.00 -6.63 1.32
N PRO A 292 -6.37 -6.10 0.24
CA PRO A 292 -5.55 -4.90 0.33
C PRO A 292 -6.28 -3.66 0.85
N LEU A 293 -7.54 -3.45 0.45
CA LEU A 293 -8.37 -2.35 0.97
C LEU A 293 -8.78 -2.61 2.42
N ASN A 294 -9.21 -3.82 2.74
CA ASN A 294 -9.69 -4.17 4.08
C ASN A 294 -8.59 -3.97 5.14
N PHE A 295 -7.32 -4.18 4.80
CA PHE A 295 -6.20 -3.88 5.68
C PHE A 295 -6.15 -2.40 6.10
N ILE A 296 -6.57 -1.48 5.22
CA ILE A 296 -6.64 -0.05 5.49
C ILE A 296 -7.93 0.28 6.25
N LEU A 297 -9.06 -0.27 5.82
CA LEU A 297 -10.39 -0.01 6.38
C LEU A 297 -10.50 -0.38 7.84
N THR A 298 -9.83 -1.47 8.26
CA THR A 298 -9.78 -1.87 9.67
C THR A 298 -9.13 -0.81 10.57
N LYS A 299 -8.32 0.11 10.03
CA LYS A 299 -7.69 1.20 10.80
C LYS A 299 -8.62 2.39 11.03
N ILE A 300 -9.67 2.49 10.26
CA ILE A 300 -10.70 3.55 10.35
C ILE A 300 -12.07 2.99 10.77
N ASN A 301 -12.14 1.72 11.16
CA ASN A 301 -13.35 1.02 11.57
C ASN A 301 -14.45 0.96 10.48
N TRP A 302 -14.05 0.95 9.21
CA TRP A 302 -14.96 0.69 8.10
C TRP A 302 -14.95 -0.79 7.74
N LEU A 303 -16.06 -1.28 7.21
CA LEU A 303 -16.26 -2.68 6.84
C LEU A 303 -16.59 -2.79 5.34
N VAL A 304 -16.01 -3.81 4.70
CA VAL A 304 -16.43 -4.20 3.35
C VAL A 304 -17.70 -5.04 3.44
N ASP A 305 -18.75 -4.60 2.77
CA ASP A 305 -19.95 -5.41 2.58
C ASP A 305 -19.65 -6.54 1.60
N ARG A 306 -19.66 -7.77 2.11
CA ARG A 306 -19.43 -9.00 1.34
C ARG A 306 -20.70 -9.72 0.96
N SER A 307 -21.86 -9.09 1.06
CA SER A 307 -23.17 -9.68 0.71
C SER A 307 -23.24 -10.14 -0.76
N TYR A 308 -22.36 -9.61 -1.63
CA TYR A 308 -22.23 -10.03 -3.01
C TYR A 308 -21.82 -11.51 -3.20
N GLY A 309 -21.29 -12.18 -2.15
CA GLY A 309 -20.94 -13.62 -2.19
C GLY A 309 -22.06 -14.56 -1.81
N THR A 310 -23.18 -14.05 -1.31
CA THR A 310 -24.30 -14.83 -0.76
C THR A 310 -25.58 -14.79 -1.58
N GLN A 311 -25.62 -14.14 -2.73
CA GLN A 311 -26.71 -14.29 -3.69
C GLN A 311 -26.53 -15.56 -4.53
N GLY A 312 -26.56 -16.72 -3.87
CA GLY A 312 -27.16 -17.90 -4.47
C GLY A 312 -28.64 -17.59 -4.65
N SER A 313 -29.12 -17.53 -5.89
CA SER A 313 -30.55 -17.30 -6.12
C SER A 313 -31.32 -18.41 -5.44
N LEU A 314 -32.44 -18.07 -4.82
CA LEU A 314 -33.41 -19.09 -4.31
C LEU A 314 -33.82 -20.11 -5.40
N GLU A 315 -33.54 -19.80 -6.67
CA GLU A 315 -33.76 -20.67 -7.83
C GLU A 315 -32.79 -21.87 -7.90
N ASP A 316 -31.61 -21.79 -7.24
CA ASP A 316 -30.65 -22.91 -7.15
C ASP A 316 -31.09 -23.97 -6.09
N PHE A 317 -32.17 -23.74 -5.37
CA PHE A 317 -32.71 -24.64 -4.33
C PHE A 317 -34.02 -25.36 -4.75
N PHE A 318 -34.51 -25.15 -5.97
CA PHE A 318 -35.71 -25.83 -6.49
C PHE A 318 -35.44 -26.59 -7.78
#